data_b6f724eb8d4a24cf0131b8b48c19fdfa
#
_entry.id   b6f724eb8d4a24cf0131b8b48c19fdfa
#
_cell.length_a   1.000
_cell.length_b   1.000
_cell.length_c   1.000
_cell.angle_alpha   90.00
_cell.angle_beta   90.00
_cell.angle_gamma   90.00
#
_symmetry.space_group_name_H-M   'P 1'
#
loop_
_entity.id
_entity.type
_entity.pdbx_description
1 polymer ?
#
loop_
_entity_poly.entity_id
_entity_poly.type
_entity_poly.pdbx_seq_one_letter_code
_entity_poly.pdbx_strand_id
1 'polypeptide(L)'
;RGLGDVYKRQKYQFLPRQERAFITRVCEGTLEYRILIDYIIDSYSKVSVDKMKPVIREILRSAVYQIRFMDSVPDSAVCNEAVKLAQRKGFYSLKPFVNGVLRTIAREWKNLKLPSREENPVRYLSVRYSMPETLVNRWLEDYGEEKTEKILTDFLTEKPITVRCRTHKYPQKEIYES
;
A
#
# COMPACT_ATOMS: atom_id res chain seq x y z
N ARG A 1 -5.63 -5.40 15.00
CA ARG A 1 -4.83 -4.15 15.14
C ARG A 1 -4.48 -4.01 16.63
N GLY A 2 -3.19 -4.03 16.97
CA GLY A 2 -2.75 -4.03 18.36
C GLY A 2 -2.73 -2.63 18.97
N LEU A 3 -2.73 -2.55 20.30
CA LEU A 3 -2.61 -1.31 21.11
C LEU A 3 -1.47 -0.38 20.63
N GLY A 4 -0.40 -0.93 20.05
CA GLY A 4 0.71 -0.17 19.48
C GLY A 4 0.33 0.80 18.35
N ASP A 5 -0.68 0.47 17.54
CA ASP A 5 -1.16 1.34 16.46
C ASP A 5 -1.97 2.53 17.00
N VAL A 6 -2.75 2.31 18.05
CA VAL A 6 -3.50 3.38 18.73
C VAL A 6 -2.53 4.37 19.38
N TYR A 7 -1.48 3.89 20.03
CA TYR A 7 -0.45 4.75 20.65
C TYR A 7 0.31 5.59 19.62
N LYS A 8 0.67 5.01 18.47
CA LYS A 8 1.35 5.74 17.39
C LYS A 8 0.45 6.80 16.78
N ARG A 9 -0.85 6.52 16.59
CA ARG A 9 -1.82 7.50 16.07
C ARG A 9 -2.04 8.67 17.01
N GLN A 10 -2.06 8.45 18.33
CA GLN A 10 -2.16 9.52 19.34
C GLN A 10 -1.00 10.51 19.24
N LYS A 11 0.21 10.03 18.89
CA LYS A 11 1.39 10.88 18.73
C LYS A 11 1.26 11.94 17.62
N TYR A 12 0.35 11.76 16.67
CA TYR A 12 0.13 12.67 15.55
C TYR A 12 -1.18 13.46 15.63
N GLN A 13 -1.88 13.42 16.77
CA GLN A 13 -3.16 14.13 16.92
C GLN A 13 -3.04 15.66 16.86
N PHE A 14 -1.84 16.20 17.12
CA PHE A 14 -1.55 17.63 17.00
C PHE A 14 -1.47 18.14 15.55
N LEU A 15 -1.34 17.23 14.58
CA LEU A 15 -1.30 17.60 13.17
C LEU A 15 -2.70 17.98 12.65
N PRO A 16 -2.79 18.89 11.66
CA PRO A 16 -4.04 19.19 10.97
C PRO A 16 -4.72 17.94 10.41
N ARG A 17 -6.05 17.97 10.30
CA ARG A 17 -6.84 16.81 9.82
C ARG A 17 -6.36 16.30 8.47
N GLN A 18 -6.02 17.19 7.54
CA GLN A 18 -5.55 16.84 6.20
C GLN A 18 -4.21 16.08 6.24
N GLU A 19 -3.27 16.53 7.06
CA GLU A 19 -1.97 15.85 7.21
C GLU A 19 -2.13 14.46 7.84
N ARG A 20 -2.99 14.34 8.85
CA ARG A 20 -3.31 13.03 9.45
C ARG A 20 -3.94 12.07 8.43
N ALA A 21 -4.88 12.57 7.62
CA ALA A 21 -5.52 11.79 6.56
C ALA A 21 -4.49 11.34 5.52
N PHE A 22 -3.59 12.22 5.11
CA PHE A 22 -2.50 11.89 4.18
C PHE A 22 -1.58 10.81 4.75
N ILE A 23 -1.09 10.98 5.99
CA ILE A 23 -0.22 9.98 6.65
C ILE A 23 -0.95 8.64 6.76
N THR A 24 -2.21 8.65 7.19
CA THR A 24 -3.01 7.43 7.31
C THR A 24 -3.14 6.72 5.96
N ARG A 25 -3.50 7.46 4.90
CA ARG A 25 -3.65 6.93 3.56
C ARG A 25 -2.34 6.31 3.03
N VAL A 26 -1.21 7.00 3.19
CA VAL A 26 0.09 6.48 2.77
C VAL A 26 0.47 5.22 3.56
N CYS A 27 0.31 5.24 4.88
CA CYS A 27 0.68 4.10 5.71
C CYS A 27 -0.21 2.88 5.48
N GLU A 28 -1.53 3.06 5.50
CA GLU A 28 -2.48 1.97 5.31
C GLU A 28 -2.40 1.40 3.88
N GLY A 29 -2.37 2.27 2.88
CA GLY A 29 -2.28 1.83 1.49
C GLY A 29 -0.94 1.16 1.16
N THR A 30 0.18 1.63 1.73
CA THR A 30 1.47 0.95 1.57
C THR A 30 1.44 -0.48 2.13
N LEU A 31 0.75 -0.70 3.24
CA LEU A 31 0.60 -2.03 3.82
C LEU A 31 -0.37 -2.91 3.02
N GLU A 32 -1.47 -2.34 2.57
CA GLU A 32 -2.49 -3.03 1.77
C GLU A 32 -1.92 -3.52 0.43
N TYR A 33 -1.20 -2.66 -0.28
CA TYR A 33 -0.62 -2.96 -1.59
C TYR A 33 0.83 -3.45 -1.50
N ARG A 34 1.30 -3.93 -0.34
CA ARG A 34 2.71 -4.27 -0.10
C ARG A 34 3.27 -5.27 -1.11
N ILE A 35 2.54 -6.32 -1.46
CA ILE A 35 3.03 -7.38 -2.36
C ILE A 35 3.18 -6.82 -3.79
N LEU A 36 2.20 -6.04 -4.25
CA LEU A 36 2.29 -5.37 -5.55
C LEU A 36 3.43 -4.35 -5.56
N ILE A 37 3.59 -3.56 -4.50
CA ILE A 37 4.65 -2.57 -4.38
C ILE A 37 6.03 -3.22 -4.40
N ASP A 38 6.21 -4.31 -3.66
CA ASP A 38 7.46 -5.08 -3.65
C ASP A 38 7.78 -5.63 -5.03
N TYR A 39 6.78 -6.16 -5.72
CA TYR A 39 6.93 -6.62 -7.10
C TYR A 39 7.33 -5.48 -8.06
N ILE A 40 6.73 -4.29 -7.93
CA ILE A 40 7.12 -3.10 -8.70
C ILE A 40 8.59 -2.75 -8.43
N ILE A 41 8.99 -2.66 -7.15
CA ILE A 41 10.36 -2.32 -6.79
C ILE A 41 11.34 -3.35 -7.34
N ASP A 42 11.08 -4.64 -7.17
CA ASP A 42 11.95 -5.72 -7.67
C ASP A 42 12.06 -5.74 -9.19
N SER A 43 11.01 -5.33 -9.91
CA SER A 43 11.03 -5.24 -11.38
C SER A 43 11.96 -4.15 -11.92
N TYR A 44 12.21 -3.09 -11.13
CA TYR A 44 13.00 -1.93 -11.56
C TYR A 44 14.27 -1.69 -10.74
N SER A 45 14.52 -2.51 -9.73
CA SER A 45 15.70 -2.42 -8.87
C SER A 45 16.65 -3.58 -9.11
N LYS A 46 17.96 -3.28 -9.13
CA LYS A 46 18.99 -4.34 -9.15
C LYS A 46 19.16 -5.06 -7.81
N VAL A 47 18.61 -4.51 -6.75
CA VAL A 47 18.65 -5.07 -5.40
C VAL A 47 17.24 -5.49 -5.01
N SER A 48 17.05 -6.76 -4.66
CA SER A 48 15.77 -7.25 -4.20
C SER A 48 15.34 -6.56 -2.89
N VAL A 49 14.05 -6.31 -2.76
CA VAL A 49 13.42 -5.68 -1.59
C VAL A 49 13.85 -6.35 -0.28
N ASP A 50 13.96 -7.68 -0.26
CA ASP A 50 14.34 -8.44 0.93
C ASP A 50 15.80 -8.18 1.37
N LYS A 51 16.68 -7.83 0.42
CA LYS A 51 18.09 -7.52 0.66
C LYS A 51 18.34 -6.06 1.02
N MET A 52 17.32 -5.21 0.94
CA MET A 52 17.47 -3.79 1.23
C MET A 52 17.54 -3.53 2.75
N LYS A 53 18.25 -2.47 3.13
CA LYS A 53 18.16 -1.94 4.49
C LYS A 53 16.71 -1.62 4.84
N PRO A 54 16.18 -2.04 6.01
CA PRO A 54 14.77 -1.89 6.35
C PRO A 54 14.23 -0.47 6.15
N VAL A 55 14.99 0.55 6.57
CA VAL A 55 14.60 1.97 6.41
C VAL A 55 14.47 2.35 4.94
N ILE A 56 15.41 1.96 4.09
CA ILE A 56 15.39 2.26 2.64
C ILE A 56 14.20 1.55 1.98
N ARG A 57 13.96 0.30 2.33
CA ARG A 57 12.81 -0.47 1.85
C ARG A 57 11.48 0.22 2.14
N GLU A 58 11.27 0.67 3.39
CA GLU A 58 10.03 1.36 3.75
C GLU A 58 9.90 2.74 3.09
N ILE A 59 11.01 3.46 2.88
CA ILE A 59 11.02 4.70 2.09
C ILE A 59 10.59 4.44 0.65
N LEU A 60 11.16 3.42 0.00
CA LEU A 60 10.79 3.06 -1.37
C LEU A 60 9.34 2.61 -1.45
N ARG A 61 8.87 1.74 -0.54
CA ARG A 61 7.48 1.28 -0.49
C ARG A 61 6.49 2.44 -0.41
N SER A 62 6.70 3.34 0.54
CA SER A 62 5.81 4.50 0.72
C SER A 62 5.84 5.47 -0.46
N ALA A 63 7.00 5.64 -1.10
CA ALA A 63 7.13 6.46 -2.30
C ALA A 63 6.43 5.82 -3.51
N VAL A 64 6.62 4.50 -3.72
CA VAL A 64 5.95 3.78 -4.82
C VAL A 64 4.44 3.78 -4.66
N TYR A 65 3.92 3.65 -3.42
CA TYR A 65 2.50 3.80 -3.16
C TYR A 65 1.99 5.18 -3.63
N GLN A 66 2.68 6.25 -3.27
CA GLN A 66 2.29 7.61 -3.68
C GLN A 66 2.33 7.77 -5.20
N ILE A 67 3.41 7.34 -5.87
CA ILE A 67 3.54 7.40 -7.33
C ILE A 67 2.40 6.63 -8.03
N ARG A 68 2.00 5.49 -7.48
CA ARG A 68 1.03 4.59 -8.12
C ARG A 68 -0.43 4.93 -7.86
N PHE A 69 -0.75 5.48 -6.68
CA PHE A 69 -2.12 5.57 -6.17
C PHE A 69 -2.54 6.97 -5.71
N MET A 70 -1.65 7.97 -5.80
CA MET A 70 -1.93 9.33 -5.34
C MET A 70 -1.69 10.37 -6.44
N ASP A 71 -2.58 10.43 -7.42
CA ASP A 71 -2.47 11.33 -8.58
C ASP A 71 -2.33 12.82 -8.22
N SER A 72 -2.78 13.21 -7.03
CA SER A 72 -2.65 14.58 -6.53
C SER A 72 -1.23 14.96 -6.08
N VAL A 73 -0.32 13.98 -5.97
CA VAL A 73 1.07 14.21 -5.54
C VAL A 73 2.00 14.05 -6.74
N PRO A 74 2.73 15.11 -7.15
CA PRO A 74 3.64 15.00 -8.28
C PRO A 74 4.77 13.98 -8.01
N ASP A 75 5.05 13.10 -8.97
CA ASP A 75 6.10 12.07 -8.87
C ASP A 75 7.47 12.67 -8.52
N SER A 76 7.79 13.84 -9.07
CA SER A 76 9.04 14.54 -8.78
C SER A 76 9.15 14.97 -7.31
N ALA A 77 8.04 15.38 -6.69
CA ALA A 77 7.99 15.73 -5.28
C ALA A 77 8.20 14.47 -4.41
N VAL A 78 7.52 13.36 -4.74
CA VAL A 78 7.69 12.07 -4.06
C VAL A 78 9.15 11.61 -4.10
N CYS A 79 9.76 11.61 -5.28
CA CYS A 79 11.16 11.22 -5.44
C CYS A 79 12.10 12.09 -4.59
N ASN A 80 11.91 13.41 -4.61
CA ASN A 80 12.75 14.35 -3.87
C ASN A 80 12.61 14.15 -2.35
N GLU A 81 11.39 13.99 -1.84
CA GLU A 81 11.17 13.79 -0.40
C GLU A 81 11.69 12.42 0.06
N ALA A 82 11.56 11.37 -0.73
CA ALA A 82 12.15 10.06 -0.43
C ALA A 82 13.68 10.13 -0.29
N VAL A 83 14.36 10.85 -1.21
CA VAL A 83 15.81 11.08 -1.16
C VAL A 83 16.19 11.88 0.09
N LYS A 84 15.46 12.97 0.42
CA LYS A 84 15.68 13.75 1.63
C LYS A 84 15.48 12.88 2.89
N LEU A 85 14.48 12.04 2.89
CA LEU A 85 14.19 11.15 4.03
C LEU A 85 15.31 10.13 4.23
N ALA A 86 15.81 9.51 3.14
CA ALA A 86 16.96 8.62 3.20
C ALA A 86 18.20 9.34 3.79
N GLN A 87 18.45 10.58 3.36
CA GLN A 87 19.51 11.41 3.88
C GLN A 87 19.34 11.71 5.38
N ARG A 88 18.16 12.16 5.82
CA ARG A 88 17.86 12.44 7.23
C ARG A 88 18.00 11.21 8.13
N LYS A 89 17.82 10.01 7.56
CA LYS A 89 18.00 8.72 8.26
C LYS A 89 19.44 8.21 8.23
N GLY A 90 20.39 9.01 7.74
CA GLY A 90 21.82 8.68 7.72
C GLY A 90 22.28 7.86 6.51
N PHE A 91 21.43 7.64 5.51
CA PHE A 91 21.76 6.84 4.32
C PHE A 91 22.23 7.70 3.14
N TYR A 92 23.19 8.59 3.36
CA TYR A 92 23.69 9.52 2.33
C TYR A 92 24.20 8.81 1.08
N SER A 93 24.93 7.71 1.25
CA SER A 93 25.49 6.93 0.14
C SER A 93 24.44 6.24 -0.73
N LEU A 94 23.23 6.04 -0.22
CA LEU A 94 22.13 5.40 -0.93
C LEU A 94 21.20 6.38 -1.66
N LYS A 95 21.45 7.70 -1.58
CA LYS A 95 20.67 8.72 -2.32
C LYS A 95 20.56 8.44 -3.81
N PRO A 96 21.68 8.15 -4.53
CA PRO A 96 21.61 7.86 -5.96
C PRO A 96 20.78 6.62 -6.26
N PHE A 97 20.85 5.60 -5.42
CA PHE A 97 20.06 4.37 -5.54
C PHE A 97 18.57 4.66 -5.39
N VAL A 98 18.17 5.33 -4.31
CA VAL A 98 16.75 5.68 -4.05
C VAL A 98 16.19 6.52 -5.20
N ASN A 99 16.93 7.56 -5.62
CA ASN A 99 16.51 8.43 -6.71
C ASN A 99 16.40 7.68 -8.04
N GLY A 100 17.38 6.84 -8.36
CA GLY A 100 17.42 6.06 -9.60
C GLY A 100 16.24 5.10 -9.70
N VAL A 101 15.98 4.32 -8.65
CA VAL A 101 14.86 3.37 -8.59
C VAL A 101 13.52 4.10 -8.73
N LEU A 102 13.28 5.15 -7.94
CA LEU A 102 11.99 5.85 -7.95
C LEU A 102 11.73 6.58 -9.27
N ARG A 103 12.74 7.22 -9.88
CA ARG A 103 12.57 7.87 -11.18
C ARG A 103 12.30 6.87 -12.30
N THR A 104 12.92 5.70 -12.25
CA THR A 104 12.63 4.63 -13.20
C THR A 104 11.21 4.13 -13.03
N ILE A 105 10.78 3.88 -11.80
CA ILE A 105 9.39 3.46 -11.51
C ILE A 105 8.41 4.53 -11.99
N ALA A 106 8.61 5.81 -11.63
CA ALA A 106 7.72 6.90 -12.03
C ALA A 106 7.50 6.98 -13.55
N ARG A 107 8.53 6.67 -14.33
CA ARG A 107 8.45 6.67 -15.79
C ARG A 107 7.82 5.40 -16.37
N GLU A 108 8.13 4.24 -15.81
CA GLU A 108 7.91 2.94 -16.45
C GLU A 108 6.81 2.09 -15.81
N TRP A 109 6.32 2.41 -14.60
CA TRP A 109 5.37 1.53 -13.90
C TRP A 109 4.10 1.20 -14.68
N LYS A 110 3.68 2.11 -15.59
CA LYS A 110 2.51 1.89 -16.48
C LYS A 110 2.74 0.76 -17.47
N ASN A 111 3.99 0.47 -17.78
CA ASN A 111 4.41 -0.62 -18.68
C ASN A 111 4.74 -1.91 -17.93
N LEU A 112 4.51 -1.96 -16.61
CA LEU A 112 4.79 -3.12 -15.79
C LEU A 112 3.99 -4.34 -16.28
N LYS A 113 4.70 -5.40 -16.57
CA LYS A 113 4.09 -6.70 -16.88
C LYS A 113 3.91 -7.49 -15.58
N LEU A 114 2.67 -7.84 -15.28
CA LEU A 114 2.39 -8.78 -14.19
C LEU A 114 2.87 -10.19 -14.55
N PRO A 115 3.02 -11.08 -13.57
CA PRO A 115 3.29 -12.50 -13.84
C PRO A 115 2.25 -13.09 -14.81
N SER A 116 2.66 -14.07 -15.62
CA SER A 116 1.73 -14.74 -16.52
C SER A 116 0.64 -15.46 -15.73
N ARG A 117 -0.62 -15.18 -16.06
CA ARG A 117 -1.77 -15.85 -15.45
C ARG A 117 -1.83 -17.32 -15.83
N GLU A 118 -1.45 -17.64 -17.07
CA GLU A 118 -1.49 -19.00 -17.62
C GLU A 118 -0.40 -19.89 -17.00
N GLU A 119 0.80 -19.33 -16.75
CA GLU A 119 1.91 -20.08 -16.17
C GLU A 119 1.79 -20.23 -14.66
N ASN A 120 1.35 -19.17 -13.96
CA ASN A 120 1.23 -19.18 -12.52
C ASN A 120 0.06 -18.29 -12.06
N PRO A 121 -1.18 -18.81 -12.04
CA PRO A 121 -2.35 -18.07 -11.63
C PRO A 121 -2.29 -17.59 -10.15
N VAL A 122 -1.69 -18.39 -9.27
CA VAL A 122 -1.51 -18.04 -7.85
C VAL A 122 -0.66 -16.78 -7.72
N ARG A 123 0.50 -16.77 -8.38
CA ARG A 123 1.43 -15.64 -8.37
C ARG A 123 0.81 -14.40 -9.02
N TYR A 124 0.11 -14.57 -10.15
CA TYR A 124 -0.59 -13.50 -10.82
C TYR A 124 -1.61 -12.82 -9.89
N LEU A 125 -2.50 -13.61 -9.29
CA LEU A 125 -3.53 -13.09 -8.38
C LEU A 125 -2.93 -12.49 -7.12
N SER A 126 -1.89 -13.11 -6.55
CA SER A 126 -1.17 -12.60 -5.39
C SER A 126 -0.61 -11.20 -5.65
N VAL A 127 0.10 -11.00 -6.74
CA VAL A 127 0.68 -9.70 -7.09
C VAL A 127 -0.40 -8.69 -7.44
N ARG A 128 -1.36 -9.07 -8.29
CA ARG A 128 -2.43 -8.18 -8.76
C ARG A 128 -3.28 -7.61 -7.62
N TYR A 129 -3.65 -8.46 -6.66
CA TYR A 129 -4.54 -8.12 -5.56
C TYR A 129 -3.81 -7.92 -4.22
N SER A 130 -2.48 -7.95 -4.24
CA SER A 130 -1.62 -7.80 -3.04
C SER A 130 -1.99 -8.76 -1.90
N MET A 131 -2.36 -10.00 -2.24
CA MET A 131 -2.77 -11.03 -1.30
C MET A 131 -1.70 -12.12 -1.17
N PRO A 132 -1.40 -12.65 0.04
CA PRO A 132 -0.43 -13.73 0.19
C PRO A 132 -0.76 -14.96 -0.67
N GLU A 133 0.25 -15.52 -1.34
CA GLU A 133 0.08 -16.68 -2.22
C GLU A 133 -0.57 -17.88 -1.51
N THR A 134 -0.26 -18.08 -0.23
CA THR A 134 -0.85 -19.15 0.58
C THR A 134 -2.37 -19.04 0.71
N LEU A 135 -2.89 -17.81 0.85
CA LEU A 135 -4.33 -17.57 0.90
C LEU A 135 -4.97 -17.71 -0.48
N VAL A 136 -4.31 -17.14 -1.50
CA VAL A 136 -4.79 -17.25 -2.89
C VAL A 136 -4.89 -18.72 -3.30
N ASN A 137 -3.83 -19.51 -3.04
CA ASN A 137 -3.83 -20.94 -3.38
C ASN A 137 -4.99 -21.68 -2.70
N ARG A 138 -5.16 -21.47 -1.39
CA ARG A 138 -6.25 -22.09 -0.63
C ARG A 138 -7.63 -21.71 -1.17
N TRP A 139 -7.84 -20.44 -1.51
CA TRP A 139 -9.14 -20.01 -2.06
C TRP A 139 -9.38 -20.53 -3.48
N LEU A 140 -8.32 -20.69 -4.28
CA LEU A 140 -8.44 -21.34 -5.58
C LEU A 140 -8.87 -22.82 -5.45
N GLU A 141 -8.34 -23.53 -4.47
CA GLU A 141 -8.72 -24.92 -4.16
C GLU A 141 -10.16 -25.00 -3.63
N ASP A 142 -10.54 -24.10 -2.70
CA ASP A 142 -11.85 -24.15 -2.02
C ASP A 142 -13.01 -23.61 -2.89
N TYR A 143 -12.77 -22.58 -3.71
CA TYR A 143 -13.82 -21.82 -4.40
C TYR A 143 -13.69 -21.77 -5.92
N GLY A 144 -12.57 -22.17 -6.47
CA GLY A 144 -12.25 -22.02 -7.89
C GLY A 144 -11.86 -20.59 -8.27
N GLU A 145 -11.44 -20.41 -9.51
CA GLU A 145 -10.80 -19.17 -9.96
C GLU A 145 -11.74 -17.96 -9.96
N GLU A 146 -12.94 -18.11 -10.52
CA GLU A 146 -13.91 -17.02 -10.66
C GLU A 146 -14.32 -16.41 -9.30
N LYS A 147 -14.68 -17.29 -8.35
CA LYS A 147 -15.10 -16.84 -7.01
C LYS A 147 -13.92 -16.24 -6.24
N THR A 148 -12.73 -16.84 -6.37
CA THR A 148 -11.52 -16.31 -5.72
C THR A 148 -11.20 -14.91 -6.23
N GLU A 149 -11.25 -14.68 -7.53
CA GLU A 149 -10.97 -13.35 -8.09
C GLU A 149 -12.02 -12.32 -7.65
N LYS A 150 -13.29 -12.71 -7.54
CA LYS A 150 -14.34 -11.85 -6.98
C LYS A 150 -14.09 -11.49 -5.52
N ILE A 151 -13.70 -12.46 -4.68
CA ILE A 151 -13.34 -12.23 -3.28
C ILE A 151 -12.16 -11.25 -3.19
N LEU A 152 -11.10 -11.47 -3.98
CA LEU A 152 -9.92 -10.60 -4.00
C LEU A 152 -10.24 -9.18 -4.44
N THR A 153 -11.10 -9.01 -5.45
CA THR A 153 -11.59 -7.71 -5.90
C THR A 153 -12.36 -7.00 -4.81
N ASP A 154 -13.24 -7.71 -4.12
CA ASP A 154 -14.04 -7.20 -3.02
C ASP A 154 -13.18 -6.69 -1.85
N PHE A 155 -12.03 -7.32 -1.57
CA PHE A 155 -11.11 -6.87 -0.53
C PHE A 155 -10.48 -5.50 -0.81
N LEU A 156 -10.28 -5.15 -2.08
CA LEU A 156 -9.70 -3.87 -2.49
C LEU A 156 -10.75 -2.78 -2.73
N THR A 157 -12.04 -3.13 -2.68
CA THR A 157 -13.12 -2.17 -2.86
C THR A 157 -13.37 -1.40 -1.56
N GLU A 158 -13.48 -0.08 -1.65
CA GLU A 158 -13.88 0.74 -0.50
C GLU A 158 -15.27 0.31 -0.02
N LYS A 159 -15.35 -0.11 1.23
CA LYS A 159 -16.60 -0.53 1.86
C LYS A 159 -17.18 0.58 2.71
N PRO A 160 -18.51 0.76 2.73
CA PRO A 160 -19.14 1.70 3.62
C PRO A 160 -18.86 1.32 5.08
N ILE A 161 -18.68 2.32 5.91
CA ILE A 161 -18.51 2.12 7.35
C ILE A 161 -19.82 1.60 7.91
N THR A 162 -19.80 0.37 8.43
CA THR A 162 -20.96 -0.22 9.09
C THR A 162 -20.85 0.01 10.59
N VAL A 163 -21.85 0.67 11.16
CA VAL A 163 -21.93 0.94 12.59
C VAL A 163 -23.16 0.28 13.19
N ARG A 164 -23.02 -0.28 14.39
CA ARG A 164 -24.14 -0.80 15.16
C ARG A 164 -24.69 0.30 16.06
N CYS A 165 -25.86 0.82 15.72
CA CYS A 165 -26.53 1.85 16.51
C CYS A 165 -27.21 1.26 17.75
N ARG A 166 -27.16 1.99 18.88
CA ARG A 166 -27.90 1.63 20.10
C ARG A 166 -29.31 2.21 20.02
N THR A 167 -30.18 1.59 19.21
CA THR A 167 -31.55 2.07 18.94
C THR A 167 -32.44 2.15 20.17
N HIS A 168 -32.10 1.48 21.28
CA HIS A 168 -32.78 1.61 22.57
C HIS A 168 -32.47 2.92 23.30
N LYS A 169 -31.39 3.64 22.94
CA LYS A 169 -31.01 4.94 23.54
C LYS A 169 -31.34 6.12 22.64
N TYR A 170 -31.28 5.92 21.31
CA TYR A 170 -31.45 6.99 20.33
C TYR A 170 -32.42 6.50 19.24
N PRO A 171 -33.49 7.25 18.95
CA PRO A 171 -34.40 6.95 17.84
C PRO A 171 -33.62 6.91 16.52
N GLN A 172 -34.02 6.01 15.63
CA GLN A 172 -33.33 5.80 14.37
C GLN A 172 -33.21 7.08 13.51
N LYS A 173 -34.20 7.97 13.58
CA LYS A 173 -34.18 9.28 12.90
C LYS A 173 -33.05 10.19 13.36
N GLU A 174 -32.76 10.26 14.65
CA GLU A 174 -31.69 11.12 15.18
C GLU A 174 -30.30 10.65 14.78
N ILE A 175 -30.15 9.35 14.48
CA ILE A 175 -28.86 8.77 14.08
C ILE A 175 -28.52 9.10 12.63
N TYR A 176 -29.53 9.28 11.75
CA TYR A 176 -29.31 9.63 10.35
C TYR A 176 -29.16 11.14 10.08
N GLU A 177 -29.54 11.98 11.02
CA GLU A 177 -29.52 13.44 10.91
C GLU A 177 -28.30 14.08 11.61
N SER A 178 -27.46 13.29 12.30
CA SER A 178 -26.23 13.72 12.99
C SER A 178 -24.97 13.43 12.17
#